data_48bbe40fd9e2574158abf603b07fdc26
#
_entry.id   48bbe40fd9e2574158abf603b07fdc26
#
_cell.length_a   1.000
_cell.length_b   1.000
_cell.length_c   1.000
_cell.angle_alpha   90.00
_cell.angle_beta   90.00
_cell.angle_gamma   90.00
#
_symmetry.space_group_name_H-M   'P 1'
#
loop_
_entity.id
_entity.type
_entity.pdbx_description
1 polymer ?
#
loop_
_entity_poly.entity_id
_entity_poly.type
_entity_poly.pdbx_seq_one_letter_code
_entity_poly.pdbx_strand_id
1 'polypeptide(L)'
;MVKNYFSLIIGFLVVGSFTVNSQKKSTFNSANKGVFNLSYGNSASFYSKSNINFVGVGYNFTLDKVQLWQQHDGIIMPDFQNFKTQQYNLHFGYNIKRGVNLSLGMDHVQYGIKPHQITSLTGFVAEGTDPVSNLNGHYDQLAYNLDSAQFQYQTNTGLSFINCQLNLIQNLRRTKNRNFVINAIYGIGAGVLYSSTDFNFGGYPQSNVKSLSGLGALVQAGLRFEFFRHIYIEPSLTGAFLSQRSNHTQNQAPKNIAMHNFGMLNTSINAGIIFAVKKKNCDCPAF
;
A
#
# COMPACT_ATOMS: atom_id res chain seq x y z
N MET A 1 -15.18 0.79 30.87
CA MET A 1 -14.54 -0.20 29.97
C MET A 1 -13.20 0.32 29.45
N VAL A 2 -12.26 0.70 30.33
CA VAL A 2 -11.00 1.40 29.96
C VAL A 2 -9.76 0.71 30.56
N LYS A 3 -9.88 -0.51 31.10
CA LYS A 3 -8.81 -1.12 31.92
C LYS A 3 -7.83 -2.05 31.19
N ASN A 4 -8.01 -2.39 29.89
CA ASN A 4 -7.18 -3.41 29.23
C ASN A 4 -6.13 -2.90 28.24
N TYR A 5 -6.04 -1.58 27.99
CA TYR A 5 -5.08 -1.05 27.04
C TYR A 5 -3.68 -0.76 27.62
N PHE A 6 -3.57 -0.73 28.95
CA PHE A 6 -2.30 -0.44 29.62
C PHE A 6 -1.34 -1.64 29.69
N SER A 7 -1.89 -2.86 29.61
CA SER A 7 -1.07 -4.09 29.72
C SER A 7 -0.30 -4.45 28.45
N LEU A 8 -0.74 -4.02 27.25
CA LEU A 8 -0.07 -4.36 25.99
C LEU A 8 1.13 -3.44 25.71
N ILE A 9 1.09 -2.19 26.20
CA ILE A 9 2.22 -1.25 26.04
C ILE A 9 3.37 -1.62 26.99
N ILE A 10 3.08 -2.21 28.16
CA ILE A 10 4.08 -2.67 29.11
C ILE A 10 4.78 -3.95 28.62
N GLY A 11 4.10 -4.81 27.86
CA GLY A 11 4.70 -6.02 27.29
C GLY A 11 5.82 -5.76 26.27
N PHE A 12 5.80 -4.62 25.58
CA PHE A 12 6.85 -4.24 24.63
C PHE A 12 8.07 -3.59 25.28
N LEU A 13 7.93 -3.09 26.51
CA LEU A 13 9.02 -2.47 27.27
C LEU A 13 9.86 -3.45 28.10
N VAL A 14 9.37 -4.67 28.34
CA VAL A 14 10.05 -5.66 29.20
C VAL A 14 11.04 -6.56 28.46
N VAL A 15 11.04 -6.61 27.13
CA VAL A 15 12.02 -7.42 26.36
C VAL A 15 13.38 -6.76 26.22
N GLY A 16 13.62 -5.59 26.82
CA GLY A 16 14.81 -4.76 26.66
C GLY A 16 15.89 -4.84 27.75
N SER A 17 15.80 -5.74 28.72
CA SER A 17 16.90 -5.87 29.73
C SER A 17 18.01 -6.78 29.24
N PHE A 18 18.61 -6.47 28.10
CA PHE A 18 19.92 -7.02 27.77
C PHE A 18 20.99 -6.21 28.50
N THR A 19 21.68 -6.84 29.45
CA THR A 19 22.85 -6.35 30.10
C THR A 19 23.90 -5.84 29.11
N VAL A 20 24.03 -4.53 29.00
CA VAL A 20 25.03 -3.89 28.16
C VAL A 20 26.37 -3.98 28.92
N ASN A 21 27.11 -5.04 28.64
CA ASN A 21 28.55 -5.03 28.94
C ASN A 21 29.23 -3.94 28.12
N SER A 22 29.86 -3.01 28.80
CA SER A 22 30.65 -1.92 28.26
C SER A 22 31.72 -2.46 27.32
N GLN A 23 31.43 -2.52 26.01
CA GLN A 23 32.44 -2.80 25.00
C GLN A 23 32.47 -1.70 23.96
N LYS A 24 33.71 -1.21 23.68
CA LYS A 24 34.17 -0.34 22.58
C LYS A 24 33.06 0.46 21.90
N LYS A 25 33.13 1.79 21.90
CA LYS A 25 32.24 2.70 21.17
C LYS A 25 31.92 2.13 19.80
N SER A 26 30.79 1.42 19.70
CA SER A 26 30.30 0.88 18.45
C SER A 26 30.07 2.06 17.50
N THR A 27 30.73 2.06 16.37
CA THR A 27 30.53 3.03 15.28
C THR A 27 29.27 2.73 14.49
N PHE A 28 28.26 2.09 15.10
CA PHE A 28 27.00 1.75 14.45
C PHE A 28 26.38 3.02 13.85
N ASN A 29 26.13 2.97 12.55
CA ASN A 29 25.41 3.99 11.79
C ASN A 29 24.36 3.27 10.97
N SER A 30 23.11 3.69 11.12
CA SER A 30 21.95 3.16 10.41
C SER A 30 22.09 3.18 8.88
N ALA A 31 22.84 4.15 8.35
CA ALA A 31 23.10 4.27 6.92
C ALA A 31 24.27 3.39 6.40
N ASN A 32 24.96 2.63 7.24
CA ASN A 32 26.08 1.79 6.80
C ASN A 32 25.58 0.57 6.00
N LYS A 33 26.44 0.08 5.10
CA LYS A 33 26.24 -1.21 4.44
C LYS A 33 26.06 -2.33 5.46
N GLY A 34 25.15 -3.28 5.17
CA GLY A 34 24.88 -4.45 6.02
C GLY A 34 23.88 -4.19 7.15
N VAL A 35 23.27 -3.02 7.17
CA VAL A 35 22.20 -2.69 8.10
C VAL A 35 20.86 -3.04 7.49
N PHE A 36 20.00 -3.68 8.26
CA PHE A 36 18.62 -4.01 7.93
C PHE A 36 17.67 -3.06 8.64
N ASN A 37 16.51 -2.89 8.06
CA ASN A 37 15.39 -2.20 8.69
C ASN A 37 14.09 -2.95 8.39
N LEU A 38 13.16 -2.86 9.32
CA LEU A 38 11.80 -3.37 9.19
C LEU A 38 10.87 -2.29 9.71
N SER A 39 9.84 -1.96 8.95
CA SER A 39 8.83 -1.00 9.36
C SER A 39 7.42 -1.47 9.06
N TYR A 40 6.52 -1.00 9.88
CA TYR A 40 5.09 -1.10 9.72
C TYR A 40 4.45 0.25 10.01
N GLY A 41 3.42 0.60 9.26
CA GLY A 41 2.72 1.86 9.46
C GLY A 41 1.36 1.90 8.82
N ASN A 42 0.65 2.99 9.07
CA ASN A 42 -0.65 3.26 8.50
C ASN A 42 -0.55 4.37 7.45
N SER A 43 -1.48 4.34 6.50
CA SER A 43 -1.50 5.29 5.41
C SER A 43 -2.90 5.77 5.07
N ALA A 44 -2.95 6.90 4.37
CA ALA A 44 -4.15 7.44 3.74
C ALA A 44 -3.83 7.75 2.28
N SER A 45 -4.73 7.37 1.38
CA SER A 45 -4.51 7.47 -0.06
C SER A 45 -5.54 8.36 -0.75
N PHE A 46 -5.05 9.16 -1.68
CA PHE A 46 -5.85 9.97 -2.58
C PHE A 46 -5.64 9.45 -4.01
N TYR A 47 -6.72 9.38 -4.78
CA TYR A 47 -6.70 8.78 -6.10
C TYR A 47 -7.07 9.81 -7.17
N SER A 48 -6.42 9.73 -8.34
CA SER A 48 -6.83 10.50 -9.50
C SER A 48 -8.13 9.94 -10.09
N LYS A 49 -8.83 10.75 -10.87
CA LYS A 49 -9.90 10.23 -11.74
C LYS A 49 -9.32 9.23 -12.73
N SER A 50 -10.13 8.24 -13.10
CA SER A 50 -9.72 7.15 -14.01
C SER A 50 -10.82 6.84 -15.00
N ASN A 51 -10.44 6.45 -16.21
CA ASN A 51 -11.33 5.78 -17.14
C ASN A 51 -11.24 4.28 -16.86
N ILE A 52 -12.37 3.64 -16.62
CA ILE A 52 -12.42 2.22 -16.25
C ILE A 52 -13.20 1.50 -17.36
N ASN A 53 -12.51 0.58 -18.04
CA ASN A 53 -13.13 -0.29 -19.03
C ASN A 53 -13.51 -1.63 -18.38
N PHE A 54 -14.76 -2.01 -18.52
CA PHE A 54 -15.34 -3.27 -18.06
C PHE A 54 -15.62 -4.16 -19.26
N VAL A 55 -15.00 -5.33 -19.27
CA VAL A 55 -15.19 -6.35 -20.31
C VAL A 55 -15.70 -7.61 -19.66
N GLY A 56 -16.77 -8.18 -20.23
CA GLY A 56 -17.34 -9.42 -19.74
C GLY A 56 -18.25 -10.09 -20.76
N VAL A 57 -18.86 -11.17 -20.33
CA VAL A 57 -19.84 -11.87 -21.19
C VAL A 57 -21.07 -10.97 -21.36
N GLY A 58 -21.32 -10.54 -22.57
CA GLY A 58 -22.46 -9.67 -22.93
C GLY A 58 -22.23 -8.19 -22.69
N TYR A 59 -21.03 -7.73 -22.27
CA TYR A 59 -20.75 -6.31 -22.13
C TYR A 59 -19.29 -5.95 -22.41
N ASN A 60 -19.11 -4.76 -22.96
CA ASN A 60 -17.84 -4.08 -23.11
C ASN A 60 -18.10 -2.58 -23.11
N PHE A 61 -17.89 -1.93 -21.95
CA PHE A 61 -18.14 -0.51 -21.82
C PHE A 61 -17.07 0.17 -20.97
N THR A 62 -16.91 1.45 -21.20
CA THR A 62 -15.99 2.32 -20.45
C THR A 62 -16.79 3.37 -19.70
N LEU A 63 -16.46 3.57 -18.44
CA LEU A 63 -16.90 4.68 -17.63
C LEU A 63 -15.78 5.74 -17.61
N ASP A 64 -16.07 6.96 -18.08
CA ASP A 64 -15.07 8.01 -18.21
C ASP A 64 -14.95 8.88 -16.97
N LYS A 65 -13.71 9.27 -16.65
CA LYS A 65 -13.37 10.22 -15.56
C LYS A 65 -14.00 9.89 -14.21
N VAL A 66 -14.14 8.60 -13.92
CA VAL A 66 -14.68 8.11 -12.64
C VAL A 66 -13.81 8.58 -11.49
N GLN A 67 -14.42 9.19 -10.48
CA GLN A 67 -13.76 9.56 -9.25
C GLN A 67 -13.64 8.34 -8.34
N LEU A 68 -12.41 7.98 -8.02
CA LEU A 68 -12.09 6.98 -7.02
C LEU A 68 -11.99 7.64 -5.65
N TRP A 69 -12.38 6.94 -4.61
CA TRP A 69 -12.26 7.42 -3.24
C TRP A 69 -11.81 6.31 -2.29
N GLN A 70 -11.27 6.72 -1.16
CA GLN A 70 -10.97 5.83 -0.06
C GLN A 70 -12.26 5.51 0.68
N GLN A 71 -12.56 4.24 0.92
CA GLN A 71 -13.83 3.81 1.51
C GLN A 71 -14.00 4.16 3.00
N HIS A 72 -12.91 4.45 3.70
CA HIS A 72 -12.94 4.82 5.11
C HIS A 72 -12.37 6.22 5.27
N ASP A 73 -13.15 7.10 5.89
CA ASP A 73 -12.75 8.47 6.16
C ASP A 73 -11.67 8.53 7.25
N GLY A 74 -10.53 9.13 6.89
CA GLY A 74 -9.56 9.65 7.82
C GLY A 74 -8.34 8.76 8.09
N ILE A 75 -7.31 9.41 8.64
CA ILE A 75 -6.16 8.76 9.30
C ILE A 75 -6.71 8.12 10.57
N ILE A 76 -7.18 6.90 10.47
CA ILE A 76 -7.68 6.16 11.63
C ILE A 76 -6.46 5.71 12.42
N MET A 77 -6.45 6.01 13.71
CA MET A 77 -5.50 5.41 14.65
C MET A 77 -5.51 3.88 14.47
N PRO A 78 -4.35 3.20 14.57
CA PRO A 78 -4.26 1.78 14.31
C PRO A 78 -5.26 1.02 15.19
N ASP A 79 -6.33 0.53 14.57
CA ASP A 79 -7.20 -0.44 15.19
C ASP A 79 -6.58 -1.82 14.97
N PHE A 80 -5.78 -2.25 15.93
CA PHE A 80 -5.10 -3.54 15.90
C PHE A 80 -6.04 -4.75 15.92
N GLN A 81 -7.35 -4.53 16.04
CA GLN A 81 -8.34 -5.59 16.02
C GLN A 81 -8.93 -5.83 14.61
N ASN A 82 -8.87 -4.85 13.71
CA ASN A 82 -9.46 -4.92 12.38
C ASN A 82 -8.45 -4.73 11.25
N PHE A 83 -7.40 -5.56 11.19
CA PHE A 83 -6.40 -5.55 10.12
C PHE A 83 -6.96 -5.67 8.69
N LYS A 84 -8.19 -6.15 8.55
CA LYS A 84 -8.81 -6.38 7.23
C LYS A 84 -9.31 -5.11 6.54
N THR A 85 -9.49 -4.02 7.28
CA THR A 85 -10.10 -2.79 6.77
C THR A 85 -9.17 -1.59 6.79
N GLN A 86 -7.90 -1.76 7.15
CA GLN A 86 -6.96 -0.65 7.29
C GLN A 86 -5.96 -0.60 6.16
N GLN A 87 -5.63 0.62 5.75
CA GLN A 87 -4.49 0.84 4.86
C GLN A 87 -3.20 0.78 5.69
N TYR A 88 -2.29 -0.09 5.30
CA TYR A 88 -1.03 -0.27 5.99
C TYR A 88 0.13 -0.48 5.02
N ASN A 89 1.32 -0.19 5.49
CA ASN A 89 2.56 -0.39 4.78
C ASN A 89 3.47 -1.30 5.61
N LEU A 90 4.06 -2.29 4.97
CA LEU A 90 5.07 -3.17 5.56
C LEU A 90 6.30 -3.19 4.67
N HIS A 91 7.45 -2.77 5.20
CA HIS A 91 8.69 -2.69 4.41
C HIS A 91 9.83 -3.37 5.14
N PHE A 92 10.61 -4.16 4.40
CA PHE A 92 11.86 -4.75 4.83
C PHE A 92 12.99 -4.27 3.94
N GLY A 93 14.00 -3.62 4.52
CA GLY A 93 15.08 -3.00 3.78
C GLY A 93 16.46 -3.50 4.21
N TYR A 94 17.39 -3.47 3.25
CA TYR A 94 18.80 -3.79 3.42
C TYR A 94 19.69 -2.73 2.78
N ASN A 95 20.64 -2.20 3.53
CA ASN A 95 21.61 -1.25 3.00
C ASN A 95 22.69 -1.95 2.18
N ILE A 96 22.56 -1.89 0.86
CA ILE A 96 23.53 -2.47 -0.10
C ILE A 96 24.82 -1.68 -0.17
N LYS A 97 24.74 -0.38 0.10
CA LYS A 97 25.84 0.57 0.18
C LYS A 97 25.53 1.61 1.25
N ARG A 98 26.54 2.36 1.69
CA ARG A 98 26.31 3.47 2.62
C ARG A 98 25.36 4.50 2.00
N GLY A 99 24.24 4.76 2.68
CA GLY A 99 23.21 5.70 2.21
C GLY A 99 22.33 5.19 1.07
N VAL A 100 22.47 3.90 0.68
CA VAL A 100 21.64 3.27 -0.36
C VAL A 100 21.01 2.01 0.21
N ASN A 101 19.69 2.01 0.27
CA ASN A 101 18.87 0.94 0.81
C ASN A 101 18.02 0.31 -0.30
N LEU A 102 18.05 -1.01 -0.39
CA LEU A 102 17.11 -1.80 -1.19
C LEU A 102 16.03 -2.32 -0.25
N SER A 103 14.75 -2.07 -0.55
CA SER A 103 13.65 -2.56 0.26
C SER A 103 12.61 -3.32 -0.56
N LEU A 104 12.04 -4.34 0.06
CA LEU A 104 10.82 -5.01 -0.38
C LEU A 104 9.67 -4.47 0.47
N GLY A 105 8.60 -4.04 -0.18
CA GLY A 105 7.45 -3.44 0.47
C GLY A 105 6.15 -4.08 0.03
N MET A 106 5.16 -3.98 0.90
CA MET A 106 3.77 -4.24 0.61
C MET A 106 2.94 -3.06 1.13
N ASP A 107 2.40 -2.30 0.21
CA ASP A 107 1.50 -1.17 0.50
C ASP A 107 0.07 -1.63 0.23
N HIS A 108 -0.71 -1.75 1.31
CA HIS A 108 -2.08 -2.20 1.24
C HIS A 108 -3.02 -1.01 1.29
N VAL A 109 -3.80 -0.82 0.23
CA VAL A 109 -4.70 0.31 0.06
C VAL A 109 -6.10 -0.16 -0.31
N GLN A 110 -7.11 0.66 -0.03
CA GLN A 110 -8.50 0.39 -0.36
C GLN A 110 -9.07 1.54 -1.16
N TYR A 111 -9.76 1.22 -2.22
CA TYR A 111 -10.48 2.21 -3.01
C TYR A 111 -11.76 1.64 -3.60
N GLY A 112 -12.65 2.52 -3.94
CA GLY A 112 -13.87 2.19 -4.69
C GLY A 112 -14.29 3.35 -5.57
N ILE A 113 -15.27 3.11 -6.41
CA ILE A 113 -15.94 4.16 -7.16
C ILE A 113 -16.79 4.96 -6.17
N LYS A 114 -16.62 6.31 -6.21
CA LYS A 114 -17.44 7.19 -5.38
C LYS A 114 -18.91 7.07 -5.81
N PRO A 115 -19.84 6.73 -4.90
CA PRO A 115 -21.26 6.61 -5.25
C PRO A 115 -21.89 7.97 -5.63
N HIS A 116 -23.01 7.92 -6.27
CA HIS A 116 -23.83 9.09 -6.66
C HIS A 116 -23.07 10.12 -7.51
N GLN A 117 -22.19 9.65 -8.40
CA GLN A 117 -21.56 10.50 -9.41
C GLN A 117 -22.16 10.20 -10.79
N ILE A 118 -22.26 11.24 -11.61
CA ILE A 118 -22.62 11.10 -13.01
C ILE A 118 -21.33 10.96 -13.82
N THR A 119 -21.27 9.92 -14.64
CA THR A 119 -20.15 9.64 -15.55
C THR A 119 -20.66 9.43 -16.95
N SER A 120 -19.78 9.45 -17.94
CA SER A 120 -20.08 9.09 -19.31
C SER A 120 -19.84 7.61 -19.52
N LEU A 121 -20.86 6.90 -20.03
CA LEU A 121 -20.78 5.49 -20.41
C LEU A 121 -20.71 5.39 -21.93
N THR A 122 -19.67 4.73 -22.42
CA THR A 122 -19.45 4.47 -23.84
C THR A 122 -19.18 2.98 -24.04
N GLY A 123 -19.88 2.33 -24.97
CA GLY A 123 -19.67 0.92 -25.29
C GLY A 123 -20.93 0.16 -25.55
N PHE A 124 -20.94 -1.13 -25.22
CA PHE A 124 -22.00 -2.07 -25.56
C PHE A 124 -22.41 -2.91 -24.33
N VAL A 125 -23.71 -3.11 -24.18
CA VAL A 125 -24.33 -4.06 -23.25
C VAL A 125 -25.38 -4.86 -24.01
N ALA A 126 -25.26 -6.20 -24.00
CA ALA A 126 -26.22 -7.07 -24.65
C ALA A 126 -27.55 -7.13 -23.89
N GLU A 127 -28.63 -7.35 -24.63
CA GLU A 127 -29.96 -7.53 -24.06
C GLU A 127 -29.96 -8.64 -23.00
N GLY A 128 -30.62 -8.40 -21.86
CA GLY A 128 -30.69 -9.34 -20.72
C GLY A 128 -29.46 -9.40 -19.84
N THR A 129 -28.38 -8.69 -20.17
CA THR A 129 -27.17 -8.66 -19.37
C THR A 129 -27.34 -7.79 -18.10
N ASP A 130 -28.10 -6.71 -18.21
CA ASP A 130 -28.40 -5.80 -17.09
C ASP A 130 -29.90 -5.60 -16.90
N PRO A 131 -30.58 -6.54 -16.22
CA PRO A 131 -32.01 -6.42 -15.95
C PRO A 131 -32.34 -5.34 -14.91
N VAL A 132 -31.36 -4.83 -14.18
CA VAL A 132 -31.56 -3.85 -13.12
C VAL A 132 -31.62 -2.43 -13.66
N SER A 133 -30.64 -2.03 -14.49
CA SER A 133 -30.58 -0.69 -15.09
C SER A 133 -31.17 -0.65 -16.48
N ASN A 134 -31.60 -1.80 -17.02
CA ASN A 134 -32.13 -1.96 -18.38
C ASN A 134 -31.20 -1.44 -19.48
N LEU A 135 -29.90 -1.49 -19.26
CA LEU A 135 -28.90 -1.16 -20.27
C LEU A 135 -28.93 -2.27 -21.35
N ASN A 136 -29.22 -1.90 -22.60
CA ASN A 136 -29.20 -2.79 -23.75
C ASN A 136 -28.87 -2.01 -25.03
N GLY A 137 -27.89 -2.45 -25.78
CA GLY A 137 -27.46 -1.82 -27.03
C GLY A 137 -26.13 -1.10 -26.95
N HIS A 138 -25.90 -0.21 -27.90
CA HIS A 138 -24.69 0.60 -28.01
C HIS A 138 -24.96 2.00 -27.46
N TYR A 139 -23.97 2.49 -26.70
CA TYR A 139 -24.01 3.80 -26.08
C TYR A 139 -22.78 4.61 -26.49
N ASP A 140 -22.99 5.88 -26.78
CA ASP A 140 -21.93 6.86 -26.99
C ASP A 140 -22.16 8.02 -26.04
N GLN A 141 -21.29 8.12 -25.04
CA GLN A 141 -21.31 9.16 -23.99
C GLN A 141 -22.65 9.30 -23.25
N LEU A 142 -23.33 8.19 -22.98
CA LEU A 142 -24.54 8.21 -22.16
C LEU A 142 -24.23 8.72 -20.76
N ALA A 143 -24.93 9.74 -20.29
CA ALA A 143 -24.85 10.20 -18.90
C ALA A 143 -25.41 9.11 -17.97
N TYR A 144 -24.53 8.43 -17.24
CA TYR A 144 -24.88 7.33 -16.36
C TYR A 144 -24.64 7.70 -14.90
N ASN A 145 -25.67 7.57 -14.07
CA ASN A 145 -25.57 7.81 -12.64
C ASN A 145 -25.12 6.52 -11.96
N LEU A 146 -23.97 6.58 -11.29
CA LEU A 146 -23.43 5.46 -10.54
C LEU A 146 -24.13 5.36 -9.18
N ASP A 147 -25.20 4.57 -9.13
CA ASP A 147 -25.86 4.20 -7.88
C ASP A 147 -25.27 2.90 -7.35
N SER A 148 -24.86 2.91 -6.10
CA SER A 148 -24.27 1.73 -5.43
C SER A 148 -25.19 0.51 -5.39
N ALA A 149 -26.49 0.69 -5.48
CA ALA A 149 -27.46 -0.41 -5.56
C ALA A 149 -27.42 -1.14 -6.92
N GLN A 150 -27.12 -0.41 -8.00
CA GLN A 150 -27.15 -0.93 -9.37
C GLN A 150 -25.75 -1.26 -9.89
N PHE A 151 -24.75 -0.46 -9.52
CA PHE A 151 -23.38 -0.62 -9.97
C PHE A 151 -22.40 -0.40 -8.81
N GLN A 152 -21.58 -1.40 -8.53
CA GLN A 152 -20.55 -1.31 -7.52
C GLN A 152 -19.23 -1.88 -8.03
N TYR A 153 -18.16 -1.14 -7.86
CA TYR A 153 -16.80 -1.60 -8.09
C TYR A 153 -15.90 -1.04 -7.00
N GLN A 154 -15.33 -1.95 -6.21
CA GLN A 154 -14.49 -1.57 -5.07
C GLN A 154 -13.49 -2.67 -4.73
N THR A 155 -12.41 -2.29 -4.06
CA THR A 155 -11.45 -3.21 -3.46
C THR A 155 -11.66 -3.27 -1.95
N ASN A 156 -12.71 -3.97 -1.50
CA ASN A 156 -13.13 -3.96 -0.09
C ASN A 156 -12.08 -4.60 0.84
N THR A 157 -11.49 -5.72 0.41
CA THR A 157 -10.37 -6.36 1.12
C THR A 157 -9.01 -5.86 0.66
N GLY A 158 -8.96 -4.86 -0.20
CA GLY A 158 -7.79 -4.09 -0.56
C GLY A 158 -7.07 -4.46 -1.85
N LEU A 159 -6.25 -3.52 -2.28
CA LEU A 159 -5.24 -3.63 -3.30
C LEU A 159 -3.87 -3.67 -2.61
N SER A 160 -3.13 -4.76 -2.76
CA SER A 160 -1.76 -4.88 -2.27
C SER A 160 -0.78 -4.58 -3.39
N PHE A 161 -0.02 -3.50 -3.24
CA PHE A 161 1.08 -3.16 -4.12
C PHE A 161 2.37 -3.74 -3.54
N ILE A 162 2.79 -4.90 -4.06
CA ILE A 162 4.03 -5.57 -3.67
C ILE A 162 5.15 -5.00 -4.53
N ASN A 163 6.09 -4.30 -3.91
CA ASN A 163 7.06 -3.49 -4.61
C ASN A 163 8.50 -3.72 -4.12
N CYS A 164 9.44 -3.39 -5.00
CA CYS A 164 10.85 -3.29 -4.71
C CYS A 164 11.27 -1.84 -4.89
N GLN A 165 11.95 -1.27 -3.90
CA GLN A 165 12.34 0.14 -3.88
C GLN A 165 13.83 0.29 -3.69
N LEU A 166 14.41 1.25 -4.39
CA LEU A 166 15.75 1.75 -4.13
C LEU A 166 15.64 3.11 -3.43
N ASN A 167 16.12 3.17 -2.19
CA ASN A 167 16.03 4.35 -1.35
C ASN A 167 17.40 4.96 -1.11
N LEU A 168 17.50 6.28 -1.24
CA LEU A 168 18.64 7.08 -0.84
C LEU A 168 18.39 7.64 0.56
N ILE A 169 19.34 7.43 1.46
CA ILE A 169 19.30 7.89 2.86
C ILE A 169 20.31 9.02 3.00
N GLN A 170 19.85 10.23 3.17
CA GLN A 170 20.67 11.41 3.37
C GLN A 170 20.59 11.87 4.82
N ASN A 171 21.70 11.91 5.52
CA ASN A 171 21.74 12.41 6.88
C ASN A 171 21.62 13.94 6.90
N LEU A 172 20.59 14.46 7.57
CA LEU A 172 20.35 15.90 7.74
C LEU A 172 20.95 16.39 9.05
N ARG A 173 20.69 15.69 10.15
CA ARG A 173 21.15 16.08 11.49
C ARG A 173 21.41 14.86 12.37
N ARG A 174 22.40 14.95 13.25
CA ARG A 174 22.70 13.92 14.24
C ARG A 174 23.25 14.54 15.52
N THR A 175 22.89 13.96 16.66
CA THR A 175 23.53 14.28 17.95
C THR A 175 24.94 13.67 18.03
N LYS A 176 25.81 14.23 18.89
CA LYS A 176 27.17 13.69 19.10
C LYS A 176 27.18 12.20 19.48
N ASN A 177 26.20 11.77 20.27
CA ASN A 177 26.06 10.38 20.73
C ASN A 177 25.28 9.50 19.76
N ARG A 178 24.76 10.06 18.64
CA ARG A 178 23.89 9.37 17.67
C ARG A 178 22.65 8.72 18.30
N ASN A 179 22.18 9.23 19.43
CA ASN A 179 20.94 8.77 20.05
C ASN A 179 19.72 9.35 19.34
N PHE A 180 19.90 10.45 18.60
CA PHE A 180 18.90 11.02 17.75
C PHE A 180 19.53 11.41 16.41
N VAL A 181 18.90 10.94 15.31
CA VAL A 181 19.36 11.19 13.94
C VAL A 181 18.14 11.53 13.08
N ILE A 182 18.26 12.53 12.23
CA ILE A 182 17.27 12.89 11.23
C ILE A 182 17.87 12.60 9.86
N ASN A 183 17.20 11.75 9.09
CA ASN A 183 17.55 11.44 7.71
C ASN A 183 16.40 11.83 6.78
N ALA A 184 16.74 12.36 5.61
CA ALA A 184 15.83 12.40 4.48
C ALA A 184 15.94 11.10 3.71
N ILE A 185 14.78 10.59 3.27
CA ILE A 185 14.65 9.37 2.48
C ILE A 185 14.03 9.76 1.13
N TYR A 186 14.64 9.32 0.06
CA TYR A 186 14.11 9.46 -1.29
C TYR A 186 14.14 8.09 -1.96
N GLY A 187 13.03 7.66 -2.49
CA GLY A 187 12.89 6.33 -3.07
C GLY A 187 12.26 6.34 -4.46
N ILE A 188 12.64 5.38 -5.25
CA ILE A 188 11.94 4.99 -6.48
C ILE A 188 11.70 3.48 -6.43
N GLY A 189 10.60 3.04 -6.99
CA GLY A 189 10.28 1.62 -6.97
C GLY A 189 9.27 1.21 -8.02
N ALA A 190 9.17 -0.10 -8.19
CA ALA A 190 8.17 -0.73 -9.06
C ALA A 190 7.74 -2.06 -8.46
N GLY A 191 6.57 -2.54 -8.87
CA GLY A 191 6.05 -3.78 -8.34
C GLY A 191 4.79 -4.25 -9.03
N VAL A 192 4.19 -5.28 -8.44
CA VAL A 192 2.99 -5.95 -8.92
C VAL A 192 1.79 -5.61 -8.06
N LEU A 193 0.62 -5.63 -8.66
CA LEU A 193 -0.65 -5.33 -8.02
C LEU A 193 -1.45 -6.63 -7.81
N TYR A 194 -1.77 -6.91 -6.56
CA TYR A 194 -2.66 -8.00 -6.18
C TYR A 194 -3.93 -7.42 -5.57
N SER A 195 -5.07 -7.61 -6.25
CA SER A 195 -6.35 -7.04 -5.85
C SER A 195 -7.33 -8.09 -5.38
N SER A 196 -8.20 -7.67 -4.46
CA SER A 196 -9.42 -8.38 -4.09
C SER A 196 -10.59 -7.45 -4.34
N THR A 197 -11.41 -7.77 -5.34
CA THR A 197 -12.42 -6.89 -5.91
C THR A 197 -13.81 -7.38 -5.59
N ASP A 198 -14.67 -6.45 -5.18
CA ASP A 198 -16.11 -6.64 -5.15
C ASP A 198 -16.72 -5.91 -6.35
N PHE A 199 -17.56 -6.61 -7.10
CA PHE A 199 -18.18 -6.10 -8.31
C PHE A 199 -19.67 -6.46 -8.34
N ASN A 200 -20.51 -5.50 -8.63
CA ASN A 200 -21.93 -5.72 -8.89
C ASN A 200 -22.34 -4.97 -10.17
N PHE A 201 -22.86 -5.71 -11.11
CA PHE A 201 -23.44 -5.20 -12.35
C PHE A 201 -24.53 -6.16 -12.80
N GLY A 202 -25.67 -5.63 -13.24
CA GLY A 202 -26.81 -6.44 -13.70
C GLY A 202 -27.48 -7.27 -12.58
N GLY A 203 -27.27 -6.93 -11.31
CA GLY A 203 -27.85 -7.64 -10.18
C GLY A 203 -27.11 -8.94 -9.79
N TYR A 204 -25.89 -9.15 -10.29
CA TYR A 204 -25.05 -10.32 -9.99
C TYR A 204 -23.84 -9.94 -9.13
N PRO A 205 -24.01 -9.75 -7.81
CA PRO A 205 -22.93 -9.33 -6.93
C PRO A 205 -21.85 -10.42 -6.82
N GLN A 206 -20.61 -10.00 -6.96
CA GLN A 206 -19.41 -10.81 -6.77
C GLN A 206 -18.58 -10.18 -5.67
N SER A 207 -18.05 -10.99 -4.75
CA SER A 207 -17.24 -10.51 -3.65
C SER A 207 -15.92 -11.24 -3.57
N ASN A 208 -14.88 -10.51 -3.13
CA ASN A 208 -13.53 -11.06 -2.90
C ASN A 208 -12.91 -11.77 -4.11
N VAL A 209 -13.13 -11.25 -5.31
CA VAL A 209 -12.52 -11.79 -6.54
C VAL A 209 -11.04 -11.41 -6.55
N LYS A 210 -10.18 -12.41 -6.39
CA LYS A 210 -8.72 -12.22 -6.27
C LYS A 210 -8.05 -12.29 -7.64
N SER A 211 -7.12 -11.36 -7.90
CA SER A 211 -6.35 -11.36 -9.15
C SER A 211 -4.99 -10.69 -9.00
N LEU A 212 -4.02 -11.17 -9.78
CA LEU A 212 -2.79 -10.42 -10.07
C LEU A 212 -3.18 -9.38 -11.14
N SER A 213 -3.52 -8.17 -10.70
CA SER A 213 -4.28 -7.22 -11.51
C SER A 213 -3.42 -6.33 -12.41
N GLY A 214 -2.11 -6.20 -12.12
CA GLY A 214 -1.27 -5.32 -12.92
C GLY A 214 0.08 -4.98 -12.32
N LEU A 215 0.60 -3.84 -12.75
CA LEU A 215 1.92 -3.33 -12.36
C LEU A 215 1.80 -1.88 -11.86
N GLY A 216 2.79 -1.44 -11.09
CA GLY A 216 2.89 -0.06 -10.64
C GLY A 216 4.33 0.41 -10.52
N ALA A 217 4.48 1.73 -10.56
CA ALA A 217 5.73 2.41 -10.25
C ALA A 217 5.47 3.51 -9.22
N LEU A 218 6.46 3.79 -8.38
CA LEU A 218 6.35 4.79 -7.32
C LEU A 218 7.59 5.65 -7.19
N VAL A 219 7.37 6.83 -6.63
CA VAL A 219 8.40 7.71 -6.08
C VAL A 219 8.02 8.06 -4.65
N GLN A 220 8.99 8.11 -3.75
CA GLN A 220 8.77 8.38 -2.33
C GLN A 220 9.71 9.46 -1.83
N ALA A 221 9.20 10.30 -0.93
CA ALA A 221 10.01 11.19 -0.12
C ALA A 221 9.54 11.13 1.34
N GLY A 222 10.47 11.13 2.28
CA GLY A 222 10.16 11.04 3.70
C GLY A 222 11.26 11.58 4.61
N LEU A 223 10.91 11.69 5.88
CA LEU A 223 11.84 12.03 6.95
C LEU A 223 11.87 10.89 7.95
N ARG A 224 13.06 10.36 8.22
CA ARG A 224 13.25 9.31 9.22
C ARG A 224 13.88 9.92 10.47
N PHE A 225 13.16 9.81 11.57
CA PHE A 225 13.60 10.19 12.91
C PHE A 225 14.04 8.95 13.64
N GLU A 226 15.34 8.77 13.82
CA GLU A 226 15.92 7.61 14.49
C GLU A 226 16.22 7.90 15.97
N PHE A 227 15.82 6.98 16.83
CA PHE A 227 16.01 7.05 18.27
C PHE A 227 16.86 5.88 18.75
N PHE A 228 17.78 6.15 19.66
CA PHE A 228 18.62 5.15 20.32
C PHE A 228 19.33 4.19 19.34
N ARG A 229 19.49 4.59 18.07
CA ARG A 229 20.15 3.84 16.98
C ARG A 229 19.37 2.63 16.45
N HIS A 230 18.26 2.26 17.05
CA HIS A 230 17.56 1.01 16.76
C HIS A 230 16.09 1.18 16.39
N ILE A 231 15.47 2.29 16.76
CA ILE A 231 14.05 2.55 16.52
C ILE A 231 13.93 3.79 15.65
N TYR A 232 12.93 3.83 14.79
CA TYR A 232 12.64 5.04 14.03
C TYR A 232 11.15 5.24 13.78
N ILE A 233 10.80 6.49 13.51
CA ILE A 233 9.50 6.92 12.98
C ILE A 233 9.78 7.61 11.66
N GLU A 234 8.98 7.28 10.64
CA GLU A 234 9.16 7.78 9.27
C GLU A 234 7.82 8.24 8.67
N PRO A 235 7.44 9.52 8.81
CA PRO A 235 6.44 10.11 7.95
C PRO A 235 6.97 10.17 6.52
N SER A 236 6.12 9.77 5.55
CA SER A 236 6.46 9.76 4.14
C SER A 236 5.29 10.10 3.23
N LEU A 237 5.62 10.57 2.03
CA LEU A 237 4.72 10.86 0.93
C LEU A 237 5.16 10.03 -0.26
N THR A 238 4.24 9.25 -0.82
CA THR A 238 4.48 8.38 -1.97
C THR A 238 3.52 8.73 -3.10
N GLY A 239 4.07 9.12 -4.24
CA GLY A 239 3.33 9.22 -5.50
C GLY A 239 3.49 7.92 -6.27
N ALA A 240 2.39 7.31 -6.71
CA ALA A 240 2.42 6.09 -7.51
C ALA A 240 1.54 6.21 -8.76
N PHE A 241 1.97 5.54 -9.83
CA PHE A 241 1.16 5.28 -11.01
C PHE A 241 0.89 3.79 -11.09
N LEU A 242 -0.39 3.42 -11.07
CA LEU A 242 -0.86 2.05 -11.02
C LEU A 242 -1.63 1.73 -12.29
N SER A 243 -1.29 0.61 -12.94
CA SER A 243 -1.91 0.12 -14.17
C SER A 243 -2.50 -1.26 -13.92
N GLN A 244 -3.82 -1.34 -13.80
CA GLN A 244 -4.55 -2.60 -13.70
C GLN A 244 -5.04 -2.98 -15.09
N ARG A 245 -4.56 -4.11 -15.59
CA ARG A 245 -4.87 -4.63 -16.93
C ARG A 245 -5.67 -5.93 -16.89
N SER A 246 -5.70 -6.61 -15.75
CA SER A 246 -6.32 -7.91 -15.56
C SER A 246 -6.95 -8.03 -14.17
N ASN A 247 -7.78 -7.04 -13.81
CA ASN A 247 -8.50 -7.08 -12.55
C ASN A 247 -9.81 -7.87 -12.75
N HIS A 248 -9.84 -9.12 -12.29
CA HIS A 248 -11.00 -9.98 -12.47
C HIS A 248 -12.19 -9.45 -11.67
N THR A 249 -13.37 -9.49 -12.30
CA THR A 249 -14.63 -9.06 -11.71
C THR A 249 -15.55 -10.23 -11.34
N GLN A 250 -15.20 -11.46 -11.76
CA GLN A 250 -15.96 -12.66 -11.46
C GLN A 250 -15.04 -13.88 -11.28
N ASN A 251 -15.31 -14.70 -10.24
CA ASN A 251 -14.47 -15.84 -9.89
C ASN A 251 -14.48 -16.97 -10.95
N GLN A 252 -15.62 -17.22 -11.59
CA GLN A 252 -15.80 -18.33 -12.54
C GLN A 252 -15.69 -17.92 -14.00
N ALA A 253 -15.47 -16.65 -14.28
CA ALA A 253 -15.34 -16.11 -15.64
C ALA A 253 -14.07 -15.25 -15.76
N PRO A 254 -12.90 -15.86 -16.03
CA PRO A 254 -11.62 -15.14 -16.10
C PRO A 254 -11.56 -14.10 -17.22
N LYS A 255 -12.52 -14.12 -18.15
CA LYS A 255 -12.66 -13.10 -19.20
C LYS A 255 -13.38 -11.83 -18.72
N ASN A 256 -14.04 -11.88 -17.54
CA ASN A 256 -14.71 -10.71 -16.98
C ASN A 256 -13.66 -9.91 -16.18
N ILE A 257 -13.24 -8.78 -16.74
CA ILE A 257 -12.16 -7.96 -16.21
C ILE A 257 -12.54 -6.48 -16.20
N ALA A 258 -11.96 -5.76 -15.25
CA ALA A 258 -11.90 -4.31 -15.22
C ALA A 258 -10.46 -3.84 -15.48
N MET A 259 -10.30 -2.87 -16.37
CA MET A 259 -9.01 -2.32 -16.75
C MET A 259 -8.98 -0.82 -16.52
N HIS A 260 -8.00 -0.33 -15.79
CA HIS A 260 -7.79 1.11 -15.66
C HIS A 260 -6.37 1.48 -15.21
N ASN A 261 -6.05 2.76 -15.43
CA ASN A 261 -4.82 3.36 -14.95
C ASN A 261 -5.17 4.54 -14.05
N PHE A 262 -4.47 4.68 -12.93
CA PHE A 262 -4.70 5.80 -12.04
C PHE A 262 -3.45 6.20 -11.28
N GLY A 263 -3.39 7.49 -10.92
CA GLY A 263 -2.42 8.03 -10.00
C GLY A 263 -2.89 7.86 -8.55
N MET A 264 -1.95 7.61 -7.66
CA MET A 264 -2.18 7.54 -6.22
C MET A 264 -1.19 8.44 -5.50
N LEU A 265 -1.68 9.23 -4.55
CA LEU A 265 -0.87 9.93 -3.59
C LEU A 265 -1.14 9.34 -2.21
N ASN A 266 -0.13 8.73 -1.61
CA ASN A 266 -0.24 8.05 -0.32
C ASN A 266 0.59 8.81 0.72
N THR A 267 -0.03 9.18 1.83
CA THR A 267 0.63 9.72 3.02
C THR A 267 0.71 8.63 4.08
N SER A 268 1.88 8.41 4.66
CA SER A 268 2.05 7.36 5.65
C SER A 268 2.89 7.80 6.85
N ILE A 269 2.68 7.12 7.97
CA ILE A 269 3.53 7.20 9.16
C ILE A 269 3.92 5.78 9.52
N ASN A 270 5.21 5.48 9.40
CA ASN A 270 5.76 4.16 9.67
C ASN A 270 6.61 4.18 10.94
N ALA A 271 6.48 3.17 11.78
CA ALA A 271 7.38 2.89 12.88
C ALA A 271 8.23 1.68 12.53
N GLY A 272 9.50 1.70 12.87
CA GLY A 272 10.39 0.61 12.48
C GLY A 272 11.59 0.41 13.39
N ILE A 273 12.27 -0.70 13.12
CA ILE A 273 13.49 -1.10 13.83
C ILE A 273 14.66 -1.19 12.86
N ILE A 274 15.86 -0.93 13.38
CA ILE A 274 17.11 -0.99 12.64
C ILE A 274 18.04 -1.96 13.36
N PHE A 275 18.61 -2.91 12.62
CA PHE A 275 19.51 -3.91 13.16
C PHE A 275 20.61 -4.26 12.16
N ALA A 276 21.71 -4.81 12.67
CA ALA A 276 22.80 -5.33 11.85
C ALA A 276 23.19 -6.72 12.32
N VAL A 277 23.39 -7.61 11.38
CA VAL A 277 23.90 -8.94 11.66
C VAL A 277 25.44 -8.82 11.74
N LYS A 278 26.01 -9.00 12.94
CA LYS A 278 27.45 -9.07 13.12
C LYS A 278 27.96 -10.35 12.43
N LYS A 279 28.90 -10.22 11.49
CA LYS A 279 29.73 -11.36 11.12
C LYS A 279 30.49 -11.80 12.38
N LYS A 280 30.26 -12.99 12.88
CA LYS A 280 31.21 -13.67 13.77
C LYS A 280 32.50 -13.82 12.95
N ASN A 281 33.56 -13.05 13.27
CA ASN A 281 34.88 -13.45 12.85
C ASN A 281 35.14 -14.78 13.55
N CYS A 282 35.15 -15.87 12.81
CA CYS A 282 35.81 -17.07 13.30
C CYS A 282 37.32 -16.73 13.37
N ASP A 283 37.79 -16.34 14.50
CA ASP A 283 39.22 -16.42 14.81
C ASP A 283 39.54 -17.92 14.84
N CYS A 284 39.86 -18.48 13.69
CA CYS A 284 40.53 -19.76 13.65
C CYS A 284 41.86 -19.58 14.37
N PRO A 285 42.17 -20.30 15.46
CA PRO A 285 43.51 -20.27 16.03
C PRO A 285 44.45 -20.73 14.89
N ALA A 286 45.45 -19.89 14.61
CA ALA A 286 46.54 -20.32 13.77
C ALA A 286 47.29 -21.42 14.52
N PHE A 287 47.32 -22.61 13.91
CA PHE A 287 48.18 -23.69 14.35
C PHE A 287 49.63 -23.42 13.92
#